data_f61814531010c8c4adcb651681940fc2
#
_entry.id   f61814531010c8c4adcb651681940fc2
#
_cell.length_a   1.000
_cell.length_b   1.000
_cell.length_c   1.000
_cell.angle_alpha   90.00
_cell.angle_beta   90.00
_cell.angle_gamma   90.00
#
_symmetry.space_group_name_H-M   'P 1'
#
loop_
_entity.id
_entity.type
_entity.pdbx_description
1 polymer ?
#
loop_
_entity_poly.entity_id
_entity_poly.type
_entity_poly.pdbx_seq_one_letter_code
_entity_poly.pdbx_strand_id
1 'polypeptide(L)'
;MKPVQLKPGLYTIFYEHLKQIALEYGYNLVVHGSMNRDLDLIAIPWEDRCCHTKEQLMIKEFQEYLTGKHLLDKKGNAPYTILPGGRHGYVICLNRGDKHGEWVRYEDKEYYLDISVIPMK
;
A
#
# COMPACT_ATOMS: atom_id res chain seq x y z
N MET A 1 -18.42 16.72 -7.04
CA MET A 1 -17.11 16.54 -6.45
C MET A 1 -17.18 15.52 -5.33
N LYS A 2 -16.20 14.71 -5.25
CA LYS A 2 -16.19 13.71 -4.20
C LYS A 2 -15.88 14.33 -2.87
N PRO A 3 -16.61 13.96 -1.85
CA PRO A 3 -16.32 14.45 -0.51
C PRO A 3 -15.02 13.85 -0.03
N VAL A 4 -14.07 14.70 0.27
CA VAL A 4 -12.76 14.26 0.71
C VAL A 4 -12.85 13.46 2.01
N GLN A 5 -13.78 13.83 2.85
CA GLN A 5 -13.89 13.20 4.15
C GLN A 5 -14.31 11.73 4.08
N LEU A 6 -14.76 11.26 2.93
CA LEU A 6 -15.09 9.85 2.81
C LEU A 6 -13.85 8.97 2.73
N LYS A 7 -12.74 9.52 2.24
CA LYS A 7 -11.53 8.74 2.10
C LYS A 7 -10.97 8.25 3.44
N PRO A 8 -10.86 9.10 4.46
CA PRO A 8 -10.34 8.61 5.72
C PRO A 8 -11.18 7.49 6.32
N GLY A 9 -12.50 7.58 6.20
CA GLY A 9 -13.35 6.53 6.71
C GLY A 9 -13.15 5.23 5.97
N LEU A 10 -13.03 5.32 4.64
CA LEU A 10 -12.80 4.15 3.83
C LEU A 10 -11.45 3.51 4.16
N TYR A 11 -10.43 4.34 4.31
CA TYR A 11 -9.10 3.83 4.62
C TYR A 11 -9.06 3.13 5.97
N THR A 12 -9.83 3.64 6.93
CA THR A 12 -9.86 3.03 8.24
C THR A 12 -10.38 1.60 8.18
N ILE A 13 -11.32 1.34 7.29
CA ILE A 13 -11.85 -0.01 7.12
C ILE A 13 -10.74 -0.97 6.69
N PHE A 14 -9.86 -0.52 5.80
CA PHE A 14 -8.80 -1.38 5.30
C PHE A 14 -7.63 -1.49 6.28
N TYR A 15 -7.39 -0.45 7.05
CA TYR A 15 -6.18 -0.37 7.86
C TYR A 15 -6.02 -1.54 8.82
N GLU A 16 -7.09 -1.90 9.51
CA GLU A 16 -6.99 -2.98 10.49
C GLU A 16 -6.58 -4.29 9.84
N HIS A 17 -7.14 -4.57 8.68
CA HIS A 17 -6.79 -5.80 7.99
C HIS A 17 -5.36 -5.77 7.48
N LEU A 18 -4.95 -4.64 6.94
CA LEU A 18 -3.57 -4.48 6.47
C LEU A 18 -2.59 -4.62 7.62
N LYS A 19 -2.96 -4.09 8.79
CA LYS A 19 -2.10 -4.20 9.96
C LYS A 19 -1.92 -5.66 10.35
N GLN A 20 -2.98 -6.46 10.29
CA GLN A 20 -2.87 -7.87 10.59
C GLN A 20 -1.95 -8.59 9.61
N ILE A 21 -2.08 -8.26 8.32
CA ILE A 21 -1.18 -8.84 7.33
C ILE A 21 0.27 -8.48 7.65
N ALA A 22 0.53 -7.21 7.95
CA ALA A 22 1.89 -6.77 8.23
C ALA A 22 2.47 -7.52 9.42
N LEU A 23 1.67 -7.71 10.45
CA LEU A 23 2.16 -8.40 11.65
C LEU A 23 2.56 -9.84 11.34
N GLU A 24 1.87 -10.49 10.40
CA GLU A 24 2.22 -11.84 10.02
C GLU A 24 3.61 -11.92 9.38
N TYR A 25 4.07 -10.85 8.81
CA TYR A 25 5.38 -10.81 8.19
C TYR A 25 6.44 -10.14 9.06
N GLY A 26 6.07 -9.79 10.29
CA GLY A 26 7.02 -9.20 11.22
C GLY A 26 7.13 -7.70 11.14
N TYR A 27 6.15 -7.04 10.53
CA TYR A 27 6.15 -5.59 10.39
C TYR A 27 5.04 -4.97 11.21
N ASN A 28 5.32 -3.78 11.71
CA ASN A 28 4.32 -2.96 12.37
C ASN A 28 3.91 -1.88 11.38
N LEU A 29 2.61 -1.77 11.12
CA LEU A 29 2.11 -0.83 10.13
C LEU A 29 1.49 0.35 10.84
N VAL A 30 1.97 1.54 10.55
CA VAL A 30 1.49 2.75 11.23
C VAL A 30 1.03 3.76 10.22
N VAL A 31 0.06 4.56 10.61
CA VAL A 31 -0.46 5.62 9.77
C VAL A 31 0.51 6.80 9.82
N HIS A 32 0.76 7.38 8.66
CA HIS A 32 1.64 8.52 8.53
C HIS A 32 0.93 9.58 7.71
N GLY A 33 1.06 10.83 8.12
CA GLY A 33 0.46 11.91 7.37
C GLY A 33 -0.94 12.23 7.83
N SER A 34 -1.62 13.06 7.06
CA SER A 34 -2.88 13.68 7.47
C SER A 34 -4.12 12.86 7.16
N MET A 35 -4.01 11.87 6.28
CA MET A 35 -5.15 11.09 5.80
C MET A 35 -6.18 11.94 5.07
N ASN A 36 -5.79 13.12 4.61
CA ASN A 36 -6.76 13.98 3.93
C ASN A 36 -7.10 13.49 2.54
N ARG A 37 -6.12 13.01 1.80
CA ARG A 37 -6.34 12.57 0.42
C ARG A 37 -5.97 11.12 0.23
N ASP A 38 -4.77 10.76 0.63
CA ASP A 38 -4.27 9.41 0.46
C ASP A 38 -3.94 8.86 1.83
N LEU A 39 -4.02 7.56 1.94
CA LEU A 39 -3.61 6.92 3.17
C LEU A 39 -2.13 6.58 3.04
N ASP A 40 -1.33 7.17 3.90
CA ASP A 40 0.11 6.94 3.95
C ASP A 40 0.42 6.03 5.11
N LEU A 41 1.07 4.93 4.83
CA LEU A 41 1.43 3.97 5.86
C LEU A 41 2.93 3.72 5.83
N ILE A 42 3.48 3.43 7.00
CA ILE A 42 4.87 3.04 7.11
C ILE A 42 4.91 1.66 7.74
N ALA A 43 5.59 0.74 7.09
CA ALA A 43 5.81 -0.61 7.61
C ALA A 43 7.18 -0.64 8.25
N ILE A 44 7.22 -0.88 9.55
CA ILE A 44 8.44 -0.86 10.34
C ILE A 44 8.76 -2.29 10.74
N PRO A 45 9.90 -2.86 10.30
CA PRO A 45 10.26 -4.21 10.71
C PRO A 45 10.59 -4.24 12.19
N TRP A 46 10.06 -5.23 12.89
CA TRP A 46 10.31 -5.34 14.32
C TRP A 46 10.76 -6.74 14.71
N GLU A 47 10.87 -7.64 13.76
CA GLU A 47 11.34 -8.99 13.99
C GLU A 47 12.53 -9.27 13.10
N ASP A 48 13.41 -10.14 13.58
CA ASP A 48 14.62 -10.48 12.85
C ASP A 48 14.34 -11.18 11.53
N ARG A 49 13.18 -11.80 11.39
CA ARG A 49 12.85 -12.54 10.17
C ARG A 49 12.50 -11.64 9.01
N CYS A 50 12.39 -10.33 9.23
CA CYS A 50 12.08 -9.41 8.15
C CYS A 50 13.23 -9.37 7.16
N CYS A 51 12.90 -9.43 5.87
CA CYS A 51 13.88 -9.39 4.80
C CYS A 51 13.16 -8.96 3.55
N HIS A 52 13.90 -8.76 2.47
CA HIS A 52 13.30 -8.29 1.23
C HIS A 52 12.23 -9.27 0.72
N THR A 53 12.47 -10.56 0.85
CA THR A 53 11.48 -11.54 0.42
C THR A 53 10.18 -11.39 1.21
N LYS A 54 10.29 -11.21 2.51
CA LYS A 54 9.09 -11.03 3.33
C LYS A 54 8.40 -9.71 3.01
N GLU A 55 9.18 -8.68 2.76
CA GLU A 55 8.63 -7.40 2.35
C GLU A 55 7.81 -7.55 1.09
N GLN A 56 8.34 -8.23 0.08
CA GLN A 56 7.64 -8.44 -1.18
C GLN A 56 6.37 -9.26 -1.00
N LEU A 57 6.43 -10.29 -0.18
CA LEU A 57 5.25 -11.11 0.08
C LEU A 57 4.16 -10.29 0.79
N MET A 58 4.56 -9.46 1.73
CA MET A 58 3.62 -8.61 2.44
C MET A 58 2.91 -7.66 1.47
N ILE A 59 3.68 -7.02 0.60
CA ILE A 59 3.09 -6.06 -0.36
C ILE A 59 2.16 -6.79 -1.32
N LYS A 60 2.55 -7.98 -1.79
CA LYS A 60 1.69 -8.73 -2.69
C LYS A 60 0.37 -9.10 -2.01
N GLU A 61 0.43 -9.41 -0.74
CA GLU A 61 -0.79 -9.74 -0.01
C GLU A 61 -1.66 -8.50 0.20
N PHE A 62 -1.04 -7.33 0.42
CA PHE A 62 -1.78 -6.08 0.45
C PHE A 62 -2.50 -5.85 -0.88
N GLN A 63 -1.79 -6.05 -1.99
CA GLN A 63 -2.38 -5.87 -3.31
C GLN A 63 -3.57 -6.80 -3.51
N GLU A 64 -3.41 -8.04 -3.13
CA GLU A 64 -4.47 -9.01 -3.32
C GLU A 64 -5.70 -8.67 -2.47
N TYR A 65 -5.48 -8.28 -1.23
CA TYR A 65 -6.59 -7.91 -0.37
C TYR A 65 -7.33 -6.69 -0.88
N LEU A 66 -6.59 -5.68 -1.36
CA LEU A 66 -7.19 -4.42 -1.73
C LEU A 66 -7.77 -4.41 -3.14
N THR A 67 -7.14 -5.12 -4.07
CA THR A 67 -7.53 -5.05 -5.47
C THR A 67 -7.87 -6.38 -6.09
N GLY A 68 -7.56 -7.48 -5.41
CA GLY A 68 -7.77 -8.81 -5.97
C GLY A 68 -6.74 -9.23 -7.00
N LYS A 69 -5.72 -8.40 -7.21
CA LYS A 69 -4.74 -8.68 -8.23
C LYS A 69 -3.36 -8.29 -7.76
N HIS A 70 -2.35 -8.88 -8.40
CA HIS A 70 -0.98 -8.50 -8.16
C HIS A 70 -0.48 -7.66 -9.31
N LEU A 71 0.12 -6.52 -9.00
CA LEU A 71 0.76 -5.68 -10.00
C LEU A 71 2.25 -5.90 -9.83
N LEU A 72 2.82 -6.68 -10.75
CA LEU A 72 4.20 -7.12 -10.63
C LEU A 72 4.99 -6.70 -11.85
N ASP A 73 6.31 -6.57 -11.68
CA ASP A 73 7.18 -6.29 -12.80
C ASP A 73 7.51 -7.58 -13.53
N LYS A 74 8.40 -7.52 -14.50
CA LYS A 74 8.72 -8.68 -15.32
C LYS A 74 9.38 -9.78 -14.54
N LYS A 75 10.00 -9.45 -13.43
CA LYS A 75 10.67 -10.44 -12.60
C LYS A 75 9.76 -11.01 -11.52
N GLY A 76 8.51 -10.59 -11.50
CA GLY A 76 7.57 -11.07 -10.51
C GLY A 76 7.61 -10.33 -9.20
N ASN A 77 8.21 -9.15 -9.17
CA ASN A 77 8.31 -8.35 -7.96
C ASN A 77 7.35 -7.18 -7.99
N ALA A 78 6.84 -6.80 -6.83
CA ALA A 78 6.06 -5.58 -6.72
C ALA A 78 7.01 -4.41 -6.91
N PRO A 79 6.72 -3.51 -7.86
CA PRO A 79 7.64 -2.40 -8.12
C PRO A 79 7.63 -1.40 -6.98
N TYR A 80 8.77 -0.80 -6.76
CA TYR A 80 8.90 0.20 -5.71
C TYR A 80 9.96 1.23 -6.11
N THR A 81 9.94 2.36 -5.42
CA THR A 81 10.95 3.39 -5.60
C THR A 81 11.71 3.53 -4.29
N ILE A 82 12.94 4.02 -4.40
CA ILE A 82 13.73 4.29 -3.21
C ILE A 82 13.46 5.73 -2.79
N LEU A 83 12.97 5.89 -1.58
CA LEU A 83 12.63 7.20 -1.04
C LEU A 83 13.82 7.75 -0.27
N PRO A 84 13.82 9.06 0.04
CA PRO A 84 14.86 9.61 0.89
C PRO A 84 14.93 8.85 2.21
N GLY A 85 16.14 8.54 2.63
CA GLY A 85 16.33 7.73 3.83
C GLY A 85 16.36 6.25 3.57
N GLY A 86 16.21 5.83 2.30
CA GLY A 86 16.35 4.42 1.94
C GLY A 86 15.09 3.60 2.04
N ARG A 87 13.96 4.21 2.38
CA ARG A 87 12.72 3.45 2.46
C ARG A 87 12.26 3.04 1.06
N HIS A 88 11.58 1.92 0.98
CA HIS A 88 11.00 1.44 -0.26
C HIS A 88 9.57 1.92 -0.36
N GLY A 89 9.24 2.69 -1.39
CA GLY A 89 7.93 3.26 -1.56
C GLY A 89 7.09 2.45 -2.53
N TYR A 90 5.92 2.01 -2.09
CA TYR A 90 4.97 1.27 -2.89
C TYR A 90 3.68 2.05 -2.99
N VAL A 91 3.02 1.96 -4.14
CA VAL A 91 1.75 2.64 -4.35
C VAL A 91 0.74 1.61 -4.83
N ILE A 92 -0.42 1.61 -4.21
CA ILE A 92 -1.51 0.73 -4.63
C ILE A 92 -2.70 1.60 -4.96
N CYS A 93 -3.20 1.51 -6.18
CA CYS A 93 -4.36 2.27 -6.59
C CYS A 93 -5.61 1.46 -6.25
N LEU A 94 -6.48 2.03 -5.44
CA LEU A 94 -7.61 1.31 -4.87
C LEU A 94 -8.81 1.25 -5.79
N ASN A 95 -9.01 2.27 -6.61
CA ASN A 95 -10.23 2.36 -7.39
C ASN A 95 -10.02 2.27 -8.90
N ARG A 96 -8.82 1.89 -9.33
CA ARG A 96 -8.60 1.67 -10.74
C ARG A 96 -8.99 0.24 -11.04
N GLY A 97 -9.87 0.06 -11.98
CA GLY A 97 -10.25 -1.27 -12.38
C GLY A 97 -9.16 -1.87 -13.23
N ASP A 98 -9.26 -3.18 -13.43
CA ASP A 98 -8.36 -3.83 -14.31
C ASP A 98 -8.76 -3.60 -15.73
N LYS A 99 -9.76 -2.84 -15.95
CA LYS A 99 -10.20 -2.55 -17.25
C LYS A 99 -9.48 -1.45 -17.82
N HIS A 100 -8.38 -1.19 -17.39
CA HIS A 100 -7.63 -0.18 -17.97
C HIS A 100 -8.28 1.12 -17.83
N GLY A 101 -8.55 1.63 -17.05
CA GLY A 101 -8.83 2.97 -16.77
C GLY A 101 -9.77 3.76 -17.62
N GLU A 102 -10.35 3.16 -18.64
CA GLU A 102 -11.22 4.00 -19.44
C GLU A 102 -12.47 4.36 -18.70
N TRP A 103 -12.80 3.69 -17.64
CA TRP A 103 -13.95 4.07 -16.85
C TRP A 103 -13.57 5.03 -15.73
N VAL A 104 -12.30 5.30 -15.57
CA VAL A 104 -11.85 6.27 -14.57
C VAL A 104 -11.89 7.63 -15.24
N ARG A 105 -12.90 8.40 -14.93
CA ARG A 105 -13.06 9.64 -15.59
C ARG A 105 -12.24 10.72 -14.97
N TYR A 106 -12.09 11.81 -15.69
CA TYR A 106 -11.30 12.90 -15.19
C TYR A 106 -11.83 13.46 -13.88
N GLU A 107 -13.07 13.32 -13.63
CA GLU A 107 -13.59 13.82 -12.38
C GLU A 107 -13.53 12.80 -11.28
N ASP A 108 -13.18 11.56 -11.59
CA ASP A 108 -13.04 10.52 -10.59
C ASP A 108 -11.60 10.43 -10.19
N LYS A 109 -11.28 10.93 -9.02
CA LYS A 109 -9.92 10.87 -8.55
C LYS A 109 -9.53 9.45 -8.24
N GLU A 110 -8.31 9.11 -8.59
CA GLU A 110 -7.77 7.82 -8.19
C GLU A 110 -7.43 7.88 -6.71
N TYR A 111 -7.74 6.82 -6.02
CA TYR A 111 -7.44 6.71 -4.59
C TYR A 111 -6.25 5.81 -4.44
N TYR A 112 -5.21 6.32 -3.79
CA TYR A 112 -3.97 5.60 -3.65
C TYR A 112 -3.69 5.30 -2.20
N LEU A 113 -3.10 4.15 -1.98
CA LEU A 113 -2.50 3.79 -0.71
C LEU A 113 -1.00 3.85 -0.90
N ASP A 114 -0.35 4.71 -0.15
CA ASP A 114 1.11 4.84 -0.20
C ASP A 114 1.70 4.11 0.99
N ILE A 115 2.55 3.15 0.72
CA ILE A 115 3.19 2.38 1.78
C ILE A 115 4.69 2.54 1.62
N SER A 116 5.35 3.01 2.66
CA SER A 116 6.81 3.00 2.65
C SER A 116 7.29 1.97 3.66
N VAL A 117 8.23 1.16 3.24
CA VAL A 117 8.77 0.09 4.06
C VAL A 117 10.20 0.45 4.43
N ILE A 118 10.51 0.34 5.71
CA ILE A 118 11.87 0.50 6.18
C ILE A 118 12.55 -0.84 5.99
N PRO A 119 13.52 -0.95 5.07
CA PRO A 119 14.11 -2.24 4.78
C PRO A 119 15.03 -2.70 5.90
N MET A 120 15.07 -4.00 6.11
CA MET A 120 16.05 -4.58 7.02
C MET A 120 17.38 -4.69 6.32
N LYS A 121 18.40 -4.48 7.06
CA LYS A 121 19.77 -4.55 6.53
C LYS A 121 20.26 -5.97 6.48
#